data_0ed5085dae2cf01769b190a19758d1bb
#
_entry.id   0ed5085dae2cf01769b190a19758d1bb
#
_cell.length_a   1.000
_cell.length_b   1.000
_cell.length_c   1.000
_cell.angle_alpha   90.00
_cell.angle_beta   90.00
_cell.angle_gamma   90.00
#
_symmetry.space_group_name_H-M   'P 1'
#
loop_
_entity.id
_entity.type
_entity.pdbx_description
1 polymer ?
#
loop_
_entity_poly.entity_id
_entity_poly.type
_entity_poly.pdbx_seq_one_letter_code
_entity_poly.pdbx_strand_id
1 'polypeptide(L)'
;TTLFRSRYPLLGGTHRFGYPFLCETVSSVFVVLGADLRTAYLLPMLPAFLSVYGMFWQLARRVTDSIGKACLAFYLFFMGSGLGFVYFLGSADSFAGIFTGFYTTPTNFVEKNIEWVNPIVDLLIPQRATLFGWCVLLPAVYLLWRFCYEGERRLWPWLAALVLPLPLLHTHSALALVLLCLVGGVYTLAQGP
;
A
#
# COMPACT_ATOMS: atom_id res chain seq x y z
N THR A 1 29.54 -7.49 9.70
CA THR A 1 29.14 -6.09 9.31
C THR A 1 28.99 -5.88 7.80
N THR A 2 29.07 -6.95 6.97
CA THR A 2 28.99 -6.88 5.51
C THR A 2 27.61 -7.17 4.95
N LEU A 3 26.67 -7.63 5.75
CA LEU A 3 25.31 -8.04 5.32
C LEU A 3 24.43 -6.91 4.79
N PHE A 4 24.73 -5.65 5.10
CA PHE A 4 23.94 -4.49 4.67
C PHE A 4 24.66 -3.59 3.65
N ARG A 5 25.72 -4.09 2.99
CA ARG A 5 26.49 -3.32 2.00
C ARG A 5 26.41 -3.94 0.61
N SER A 6 25.26 -4.42 0.18
CA SER A 6 25.13 -4.86 -1.21
C SER A 6 25.34 -3.65 -2.14
N ARG A 7 26.21 -3.86 -3.12
CA ARG A 7 26.49 -2.88 -4.16
C ARG A 7 25.50 -3.07 -5.30
N TYR A 8 25.13 -2.00 -5.94
CA TYR A 8 24.21 -2.05 -7.08
C TYR A 8 24.92 -2.69 -8.29
N PRO A 9 24.53 -3.91 -8.72
CA PRO A 9 25.30 -4.66 -9.70
C PRO A 9 25.31 -4.02 -11.08
N LEU A 10 24.23 -3.31 -11.46
CA LEU A 10 24.11 -2.63 -12.76
C LEU A 10 25.02 -1.40 -12.88
N LEU A 11 25.54 -0.86 -11.78
CA LEU A 11 26.46 0.28 -11.76
C LEU A 11 27.90 -0.15 -11.43
N GLY A 12 28.30 -1.35 -11.83
CA GLY A 12 29.67 -1.86 -11.63
C GLY A 12 30.08 -1.97 -10.15
N GLY A 13 29.14 -2.01 -9.24
CA GLY A 13 29.42 -2.15 -7.81
C GLY A 13 30.03 -0.92 -7.14
N THR A 14 30.03 0.25 -7.79
CA THR A 14 30.59 1.50 -7.27
C THR A 14 29.62 2.21 -6.33
N HIS A 15 28.32 2.03 -6.52
CA HIS A 15 27.27 2.64 -5.71
C HIS A 15 26.65 1.66 -4.72
N ARG A 16 26.26 2.18 -3.54
CA ARG A 16 25.55 1.39 -2.53
C ARG A 16 24.10 1.24 -2.95
N PHE A 17 23.53 0.06 -2.68
CA PHE A 17 22.12 -0.20 -2.87
C PHE A 17 21.30 0.57 -1.80
N GLY A 18 20.60 1.61 -2.21
CA GLY A 18 19.81 2.51 -1.35
C GLY A 18 18.31 2.29 -1.43
N TYR A 19 17.85 1.14 -1.94
CA TYR A 19 16.43 0.85 -2.10
C TYR A 19 15.89 0.01 -0.93
N PRO A 20 14.62 0.17 -0.52
CA PRO A 20 13.97 -0.71 0.44
C PRO A 20 13.99 -2.16 -0.07
N PHE A 21 14.61 -3.05 0.69
CA PHE A 21 14.91 -4.42 0.23
C PHE A 21 14.18 -5.51 1.03
N LEU A 22 13.47 -5.15 2.09
CA LEU A 22 12.92 -6.14 3.01
C LEU A 22 11.84 -7.01 2.35
N CYS A 23 11.06 -6.47 1.41
CA CYS A 23 10.09 -7.25 0.63
C CYS A 23 10.78 -8.32 -0.24
N GLU A 24 11.97 -8.02 -0.79
CA GLU A 24 12.74 -8.97 -1.58
C GLU A 24 13.40 -10.05 -0.71
N THR A 25 13.78 -9.68 0.51
CA THR A 25 14.31 -10.65 1.49
C THR A 25 13.27 -11.72 1.82
N VAL A 26 12.00 -11.36 1.96
CA VAL A 26 10.91 -12.32 2.16
C VAL A 26 10.86 -13.34 1.02
N SER A 27 10.92 -12.89 -0.24
CA SER A 27 10.96 -13.78 -1.39
C SER A 27 12.22 -14.65 -1.45
N SER A 28 13.37 -14.09 -1.08
CA SER A 28 14.63 -14.83 -1.03
C SER A 28 14.58 -16.03 -0.08
N VAL A 29 13.85 -15.92 1.03
CA VAL A 29 13.64 -17.07 1.94
C VAL A 29 12.94 -18.22 1.23
N PHE A 30 11.90 -17.95 0.44
CA PHE A 30 11.20 -18.99 -0.31
C PHE A 30 12.07 -19.63 -1.39
N VAL A 31 12.91 -18.84 -2.06
CA VAL A 31 13.89 -19.37 -3.02
C VAL A 31 14.89 -20.30 -2.34
N VAL A 32 15.43 -19.92 -1.19
CA VAL A 32 16.34 -20.76 -0.41
C VAL A 32 15.66 -22.06 0.06
N LEU A 33 14.36 -22.01 0.34
CA LEU A 33 13.55 -23.20 0.66
C LEU A 33 13.20 -24.07 -0.56
N GLY A 34 13.67 -23.72 -1.76
CA GLY A 34 13.49 -24.50 -2.98
C GLY A 34 12.29 -24.10 -3.84
N ALA A 35 11.58 -23.01 -3.53
CA ALA A 35 10.51 -22.52 -4.39
C ALA A 35 11.09 -21.90 -5.67
N ASP A 36 10.38 -22.09 -6.79
CA ASP A 36 10.70 -21.37 -8.03
C ASP A 36 10.48 -19.85 -7.85
N LEU A 37 11.16 -19.06 -8.70
CA LEU A 37 11.16 -17.61 -8.56
C LEU A 37 9.76 -16.99 -8.62
N ARG A 38 8.87 -17.52 -9.46
CA ARG A 38 7.49 -17.02 -9.60
C ARG A 38 6.69 -17.27 -8.33
N THR A 39 6.75 -18.48 -7.78
CA THR A 39 6.10 -18.84 -6.53
C THR A 39 6.65 -18.03 -5.36
N ALA A 40 7.97 -17.93 -5.24
CA ALA A 40 8.64 -17.14 -4.21
C ALA A 40 8.27 -15.64 -4.26
N TYR A 41 7.95 -15.15 -5.46
CA TYR A 41 7.53 -13.76 -5.67
C TYR A 41 6.06 -13.56 -5.33
N LEU A 42 5.16 -14.41 -5.82
CA LEU A 42 3.71 -14.23 -5.71
C LEU A 42 3.13 -14.69 -4.37
N LEU A 43 3.65 -15.79 -3.81
CA LEU A 43 3.08 -16.38 -2.61
C LEU A 43 3.02 -15.40 -1.42
N PRO A 44 4.07 -14.64 -1.08
CA PRO A 44 4.00 -13.68 0.02
C PRO A 44 3.14 -12.45 -0.28
N MET A 45 2.82 -12.17 -1.54
CA MET A 45 1.91 -11.07 -1.89
C MET A 45 0.46 -11.38 -1.50
N LEU A 46 0.03 -12.64 -1.52
CA LEU A 46 -1.34 -13.01 -1.17
C LEU A 46 -1.74 -12.58 0.26
N PRO A 47 -1.02 -12.99 1.33
CA PRO A 47 -1.31 -12.52 2.68
C PRO A 47 -1.13 -11.01 2.82
N ALA A 48 -0.22 -10.37 2.07
CA ALA A 48 -0.06 -8.94 2.08
C ALA A 48 -1.31 -8.23 1.52
N PHE A 49 -1.89 -8.69 0.41
CA PHE A 49 -3.16 -8.18 -0.11
C PHE A 49 -4.30 -8.36 0.89
N LEU A 50 -4.43 -9.55 1.48
CA LEU A 50 -5.47 -9.82 2.49
C LEU A 50 -5.33 -8.88 3.69
N SER A 51 -4.09 -8.63 4.14
CA SER A 51 -3.82 -7.67 5.21
C SER A 51 -4.22 -6.25 4.82
N VAL A 52 -3.82 -5.78 3.64
CA VAL A 52 -4.15 -4.44 3.15
C VAL A 52 -5.66 -4.25 3.07
N TYR A 53 -6.37 -5.17 2.43
CA TYR A 53 -7.82 -5.07 2.27
C TYR A 53 -8.57 -5.17 3.62
N GLY A 54 -8.19 -6.16 4.44
CA GLY A 54 -8.82 -6.37 5.74
C GLY A 54 -8.59 -5.20 6.69
N MET A 55 -7.37 -4.66 6.74
CA MET A 55 -7.05 -3.54 7.61
C MET A 55 -7.63 -2.21 7.12
N PHE A 56 -7.67 -1.98 5.80
CA PHE A 56 -8.36 -0.82 5.25
C PHE A 56 -9.85 -0.83 5.63
N TRP A 57 -10.50 -1.99 5.44
CA TRP A 57 -11.92 -2.12 5.77
C TRP A 57 -12.18 -1.95 7.27
N GLN A 58 -11.34 -2.53 8.13
CA GLN A 58 -11.41 -2.37 9.57
C GLN A 58 -11.25 -0.90 9.98
N LEU A 59 -10.26 -0.21 9.41
CA LEU A 59 -10.03 1.22 9.66
C LEU A 59 -11.22 2.05 9.20
N ALA A 60 -11.70 1.84 7.96
CA ALA A 60 -12.86 2.53 7.42
C ALA A 60 -14.11 2.34 8.29
N ARG A 61 -14.35 1.10 8.73
CA ARG A 61 -15.46 0.79 9.64
C ARG A 61 -15.33 1.50 10.99
N ARG A 62 -14.12 1.55 11.54
CA ARG A 62 -13.86 2.20 12.82
C ARG A 62 -14.08 3.71 12.75
N VAL A 63 -13.59 4.34 11.68
CA VAL A 63 -13.72 5.79 11.48
C VAL A 63 -15.16 6.20 11.16
N THR A 64 -15.89 5.40 10.37
CA THR A 64 -17.25 5.75 9.93
C THR A 64 -18.36 5.24 10.83
N ASP A 65 -18.04 4.33 11.74
CA ASP A 65 -18.98 3.59 12.61
C ASP A 65 -20.18 2.99 11.86
N SER A 66 -19.98 2.60 10.59
CA SER A 66 -21.03 2.08 9.73
C SER A 66 -20.48 1.09 8.72
N ILE A 67 -21.09 -0.09 8.63
CA ILE A 67 -20.71 -1.12 7.65
C ILE A 67 -20.93 -0.59 6.22
N GLY A 68 -22.06 0.03 5.94
CA GLY A 68 -22.38 0.55 4.60
C GLY A 68 -21.39 1.64 4.14
N LYS A 69 -21.03 2.57 5.03
CA LYS A 69 -20.04 3.60 4.73
C LYS A 69 -18.65 2.99 4.55
N ALA A 70 -18.26 1.99 5.34
CA ALA A 70 -16.99 1.29 5.20
C ALA A 70 -16.91 0.52 3.87
N CYS A 71 -17.98 -0.17 3.47
CA CYS A 71 -18.06 -0.84 2.17
C CYS A 71 -17.97 0.17 1.02
N LEU A 72 -18.66 1.29 1.12
CA LEU A 72 -18.59 2.35 0.12
C LEU A 72 -17.17 2.94 0.01
N ALA A 73 -16.53 3.22 1.15
CA ALA A 73 -15.16 3.72 1.19
C ALA A 73 -14.18 2.71 0.57
N PHE A 74 -14.32 1.42 0.89
CA PHE A 74 -13.53 0.35 0.31
C PHE A 74 -13.70 0.27 -1.21
N TYR A 75 -14.94 0.28 -1.68
CA TYR A 75 -15.24 0.24 -3.10
C TYR A 75 -14.65 1.46 -3.84
N LEU A 76 -14.92 2.67 -3.34
CA LEU A 76 -14.43 3.89 -3.96
C LEU A 76 -12.90 3.96 -3.97
N PHE A 77 -12.23 3.48 -2.94
CA PHE A 77 -10.78 3.51 -2.85
C PHE A 77 -10.11 2.49 -3.78
N PHE A 78 -10.54 1.23 -3.73
CA PHE A 78 -9.87 0.17 -4.49
C PHE A 78 -10.43 -0.03 -5.90
N MET A 79 -11.72 0.20 -6.12
CA MET A 79 -12.40 0.00 -7.40
C MET A 79 -12.71 1.31 -8.11
N GLY A 80 -12.48 2.44 -7.46
CA GLY A 80 -12.65 3.74 -8.06
C GLY A 80 -11.75 3.93 -9.28
N SER A 81 -12.25 4.65 -10.27
CA SER A 81 -11.47 5.07 -11.44
C SER A 81 -11.77 6.52 -11.77
N GLY A 82 -10.89 7.15 -12.54
CA GLY A 82 -11.14 8.48 -13.08
C GLY A 82 -12.27 8.49 -14.11
N LEU A 83 -12.72 9.67 -14.48
CA LEU A 83 -13.81 9.85 -15.44
C LEU A 83 -13.44 9.49 -16.90
N GLY A 84 -12.23 9.00 -17.15
CA GLY A 84 -11.78 8.57 -18.48
C GLY A 84 -12.64 7.48 -19.12
N PHE A 85 -13.36 6.69 -18.30
CA PHE A 85 -14.30 5.69 -18.81
C PHE A 85 -15.39 6.28 -19.72
N VAL A 86 -15.75 7.54 -19.54
CA VAL A 86 -16.75 8.23 -20.39
C VAL A 86 -16.28 8.28 -21.84
N TYR A 87 -14.99 8.58 -22.06
CA TYR A 87 -14.41 8.60 -23.41
C TYR A 87 -14.29 7.20 -23.99
N PHE A 88 -13.96 6.22 -23.16
CA PHE A 88 -13.88 4.82 -23.58
C PHE A 88 -15.24 4.28 -24.01
N LEU A 89 -16.30 4.52 -23.25
CA LEU A 89 -17.66 4.11 -23.59
C LEU A 89 -18.17 4.79 -24.88
N GLY A 90 -17.78 6.06 -25.10
CA GLY A 90 -18.10 6.80 -26.33
C GLY A 90 -17.31 6.33 -27.55
N SER A 91 -16.19 5.66 -27.40
CA SER A 91 -15.34 5.14 -28.49
C SER A 91 -15.57 3.66 -28.81
N ALA A 92 -16.35 2.94 -28.01
CA ALA A 92 -16.60 1.51 -28.20
C ALA A 92 -17.71 1.31 -29.26
N ASP A 93 -17.37 0.63 -30.36
CA ASP A 93 -18.33 0.33 -31.46
C ASP A 93 -19.44 -0.66 -31.05
N SER A 94 -19.23 -1.39 -29.95
CA SER A 94 -20.21 -2.36 -29.43
C SER A 94 -19.97 -2.64 -27.95
N PHE A 95 -21.00 -3.17 -27.26
CA PHE A 95 -20.88 -3.61 -25.86
C PHE A 95 -19.79 -4.66 -25.67
N ALA A 96 -19.61 -5.57 -26.64
CA ALA A 96 -18.52 -6.56 -26.62
C ALA A 96 -17.14 -5.90 -26.79
N GLY A 97 -17.04 -4.80 -27.55
CA GLY A 97 -15.81 -4.02 -27.74
C GLY A 97 -15.25 -3.45 -26.43
N ILE A 98 -16.10 -3.20 -25.44
CA ILE A 98 -15.69 -2.76 -24.09
C ILE A 98 -14.75 -3.79 -23.43
N PHE A 99 -14.96 -5.08 -23.68
CA PHE A 99 -14.18 -6.17 -23.10
C PHE A 99 -12.98 -6.59 -23.94
N THR A 100 -12.98 -6.26 -25.22
CA THR A 100 -11.90 -6.61 -26.16
C THR A 100 -10.90 -5.49 -26.39
N GLY A 101 -11.31 -4.22 -26.21
CA GLY A 101 -10.44 -3.03 -26.30
C GLY A 101 -9.59 -2.77 -25.06
N PHE A 102 -9.17 -3.80 -24.37
CA PHE A 102 -8.55 -3.80 -23.03
C PHE A 102 -7.20 -3.07 -22.92
N TYR A 103 -6.59 -2.63 -24.02
CA TYR A 103 -5.25 -2.06 -24.04
C TYR A 103 -5.19 -0.53 -23.88
N THR A 104 -6.30 0.15 -24.03
CA THR A 104 -6.42 1.57 -23.71
C THR A 104 -7.04 1.72 -22.33
N THR A 105 -6.20 1.94 -21.31
CA THR A 105 -6.69 2.18 -19.95
C THR A 105 -7.50 3.48 -19.93
N PRO A 106 -8.84 3.43 -19.82
CA PRO A 106 -9.68 4.63 -19.85
C PRO A 106 -9.45 5.54 -18.63
N THR A 107 -8.68 5.06 -17.65
CA THR A 107 -8.30 5.78 -16.44
C THR A 107 -7.16 6.76 -16.67
N ASN A 108 -6.27 6.49 -17.64
CA ASN A 108 -5.13 7.33 -18.00
C ASN A 108 -5.26 7.82 -19.44
N PHE A 109 -6.05 8.87 -19.63
CA PHE A 109 -6.24 9.50 -20.92
C PHE A 109 -5.50 10.85 -20.95
N VAL A 110 -4.16 10.77 -21.01
CA VAL A 110 -3.22 11.92 -20.88
C VAL A 110 -3.51 13.02 -21.90
N GLU A 111 -3.91 12.66 -23.11
CA GLU A 111 -4.30 13.62 -24.16
C GLU A 111 -5.49 14.52 -23.78
N LYS A 112 -6.31 14.08 -22.84
CA LYS A 112 -7.45 14.84 -22.30
C LYS A 112 -7.20 15.33 -20.88
N ASN A 113 -5.94 15.29 -20.42
CA ASN A 113 -5.54 15.66 -19.06
C ASN A 113 -6.33 14.89 -17.98
N ILE A 114 -6.61 13.61 -18.25
CA ILE A 114 -7.24 12.69 -17.30
C ILE A 114 -6.18 11.71 -16.86
N GLU A 115 -5.73 11.88 -15.63
CA GLU A 115 -4.80 10.96 -14.98
C GLU A 115 -5.45 10.45 -13.70
N TRP A 116 -5.52 9.13 -13.57
CA TRP A 116 -6.02 8.46 -12.39
C TRP A 116 -5.21 7.23 -12.10
N VAL A 117 -4.72 7.14 -10.88
CA VAL A 117 -3.95 6.00 -10.39
C VAL A 117 -4.91 5.08 -9.62
N ASN A 118 -5.17 3.88 -10.16
CA ASN A 118 -5.90 2.87 -9.42
C ASN A 118 -4.95 2.19 -8.42
N PRO A 119 -5.30 2.14 -7.11
CA PRO A 119 -4.43 1.57 -6.09
C PRO A 119 -4.03 0.11 -6.35
N ILE A 120 -4.92 -0.70 -6.91
CA ILE A 120 -4.63 -2.12 -7.17
C ILE A 120 -3.69 -2.28 -8.36
N VAL A 121 -4.11 -1.75 -9.52
CA VAL A 121 -3.47 -2.04 -10.81
C VAL A 121 -2.17 -1.26 -10.99
N ASP A 122 -2.13 -0.01 -10.52
CA ASP A 122 -1.01 0.88 -10.75
C ASP A 122 -0.01 0.93 -9.59
N LEU A 123 -0.44 0.56 -8.37
CA LEU A 123 0.42 0.62 -7.17
C LEU A 123 0.69 -0.75 -6.56
N LEU A 124 -0.34 -1.46 -6.10
CA LEU A 124 -0.14 -2.65 -5.26
C LEU A 124 0.40 -3.86 -6.04
N ILE A 125 -0.04 -4.04 -7.30
CA ILE A 125 0.44 -5.15 -8.14
C ILE A 125 1.88 -4.89 -8.64
N PRO A 126 2.18 -3.75 -9.30
CA PRO A 126 3.51 -3.55 -9.89
C PRO A 126 4.56 -3.14 -8.85
N GLN A 127 4.15 -2.50 -7.75
CA GLN A 127 5.07 -1.99 -6.73
C GLN A 127 4.98 -2.80 -5.44
N ARG A 128 5.68 -3.92 -5.37
CA ARG A 128 5.69 -4.79 -4.18
C ARG A 128 6.07 -4.05 -2.90
N ALA A 129 7.04 -3.13 -2.98
CA ALA A 129 7.42 -2.32 -1.82
C ALA A 129 6.22 -1.52 -1.26
N THR A 130 5.34 -1.01 -2.12
CA THR A 130 4.10 -0.34 -1.73
C THR A 130 3.14 -1.31 -1.07
N LEU A 131 2.91 -2.50 -1.65
CA LEU A 131 2.04 -3.52 -1.08
C LEU A 131 2.48 -3.92 0.33
N PHE A 132 3.76 -4.28 0.50
CA PHE A 132 4.30 -4.66 1.81
C PHE A 132 4.37 -3.47 2.77
N GLY A 133 4.63 -2.27 2.26
CA GLY A 133 4.57 -1.05 3.05
C GLY A 133 3.17 -0.77 3.60
N TRP A 134 2.13 -0.94 2.79
CA TRP A 134 0.74 -0.76 3.23
C TRP A 134 0.26 -1.89 4.13
N CYS A 135 0.77 -3.11 3.94
CA CYS A 135 0.52 -4.24 4.83
C CYS A 135 0.95 -3.94 6.29
N VAL A 136 1.94 -3.07 6.49
CA VAL A 136 2.40 -2.61 7.81
C VAL A 136 1.80 -1.25 8.18
N LEU A 137 1.69 -0.33 7.24
CA LEU A 137 1.17 1.02 7.46
C LEU A 137 -0.28 1.00 7.97
N LEU A 138 -1.17 0.25 7.32
CA LEU A 138 -2.59 0.26 7.68
C LEU A 138 -2.86 -0.27 9.10
N PRO A 139 -2.26 -1.40 9.55
CA PRO A 139 -2.31 -1.78 10.96
C PRO A 139 -1.74 -0.70 11.89
N ALA A 140 -0.62 -0.06 11.52
CA ALA A 140 -0.04 1.00 12.33
C ALA A 140 -0.98 2.21 12.45
N VAL A 141 -1.62 2.64 11.37
CA VAL A 141 -2.63 3.71 11.37
C VAL A 141 -3.85 3.32 12.22
N TYR A 142 -4.30 2.07 12.14
CA TYR A 142 -5.38 1.57 12.97
C TYR A 142 -5.05 1.61 14.47
N LEU A 143 -3.84 1.19 14.84
CA LEU A 143 -3.37 1.27 16.23
C LEU A 143 -3.18 2.72 16.69
N LEU A 144 -2.66 3.59 15.80
CA LEU A 144 -2.52 5.02 16.08
C LEU A 144 -3.87 5.68 16.33
N TRP A 145 -4.89 5.36 15.54
CA TRP A 145 -6.25 5.83 15.75
C TRP A 145 -6.75 5.45 17.15
N ARG A 146 -6.64 4.18 17.53
CA ARG A 146 -7.07 3.71 18.86
C ARG A 146 -6.28 4.35 19.99
N PHE A 147 -4.98 4.55 19.78
CA PHE A 147 -4.12 5.20 20.74
C PHE A 147 -4.51 6.67 20.96
N CYS A 148 -4.73 7.44 19.87
CA CYS A 148 -4.99 8.87 19.95
C CYS A 148 -6.45 9.21 20.29
N TYR A 149 -7.42 8.52 19.68
CA TYR A 149 -8.84 8.87 19.77
C TYR A 149 -9.62 8.03 20.77
N GLU A 150 -9.18 6.80 21.06
CA GLU A 150 -9.85 5.90 21.99
C GLU A 150 -9.11 5.80 23.33
N GLY A 151 -7.93 6.44 23.45
CA GLY A 151 -7.15 6.48 24.67
C GLY A 151 -6.49 5.16 25.05
N GLU A 152 -6.39 4.19 24.13
CA GLU A 152 -5.81 2.89 24.38
C GLU A 152 -4.27 2.96 24.43
N ARG A 153 -3.73 3.62 25.44
CA ARG A 153 -2.29 3.87 25.62
C ARG A 153 -1.44 2.59 25.65
N ARG A 154 -1.99 1.46 26.06
CA ARG A 154 -1.32 0.16 26.08
C ARG A 154 -0.89 -0.35 24.69
N LEU A 155 -1.36 0.26 23.61
CA LEU A 155 -1.02 -0.17 22.22
C LEU A 155 0.31 0.38 21.72
N TRP A 156 0.95 1.31 22.45
CA TRP A 156 2.21 1.94 22.01
C TRP A 156 3.34 0.95 21.64
N PRO A 157 3.54 -0.20 22.34
CA PRO A 157 4.63 -1.09 21.97
C PRO A 157 4.40 -1.77 20.63
N TRP A 158 3.15 -2.11 20.32
CA TRP A 158 2.75 -2.69 19.04
C TRP A 158 2.88 -1.69 17.90
N LEU A 159 2.50 -0.44 18.14
CA LEU A 159 2.69 0.63 17.18
C LEU A 159 4.19 0.84 16.91
N ALA A 160 5.02 0.90 17.93
CA ALA A 160 6.46 1.02 17.80
C ALA A 160 7.07 -0.16 17.02
N ALA A 161 6.63 -1.39 17.28
CA ALA A 161 7.08 -2.58 16.56
C ALA A 161 6.76 -2.53 15.06
N LEU A 162 5.60 -1.96 14.67
CA LEU A 162 5.24 -1.80 13.26
C LEU A 162 5.99 -0.65 12.57
N VAL A 163 6.38 0.38 13.30
CA VAL A 163 7.15 1.52 12.75
C VAL A 163 8.56 1.09 12.32
N LEU A 164 9.20 0.20 13.07
CA LEU A 164 10.61 -0.18 12.86
C LEU A 164 10.92 -0.74 11.46
N PRO A 165 10.17 -1.72 10.91
CA PRO A 165 10.47 -2.28 9.60
C PRO A 165 10.04 -1.38 8.42
N LEU A 166 9.19 -0.38 8.66
CA LEU A 166 8.53 0.37 7.59
C LEU A 166 9.50 1.15 6.68
N PRO A 167 10.57 1.81 7.18
CA PRO A 167 11.55 2.46 6.31
C PRO A 167 12.30 1.50 5.39
N LEU A 168 12.46 0.24 5.82
CA LEU A 168 13.11 -0.82 5.04
C LEU A 168 12.18 -1.50 4.04
N LEU A 169 10.86 -1.37 4.23
CA LEU A 169 9.82 -1.86 3.34
C LEU A 169 9.43 -0.81 2.30
N HIS A 170 9.07 0.40 2.76
CA HIS A 170 8.57 1.45 1.90
C HIS A 170 8.73 2.83 2.56
N THR A 171 9.67 3.61 2.07
CA THR A 171 10.05 4.92 2.64
C THR A 171 8.88 5.92 2.67
N HIS A 172 8.05 5.95 1.63
CA HIS A 172 6.90 6.86 1.57
C HIS A 172 5.85 6.53 2.64
N SER A 173 5.60 5.24 2.90
CA SER A 173 4.72 4.81 3.99
C SER A 173 5.29 5.17 5.35
N ALA A 174 6.60 5.07 5.54
CA ALA A 174 7.25 5.51 6.77
C ALA A 174 7.06 7.01 6.99
N LEU A 175 7.29 7.83 5.96
CA LEU A 175 7.10 9.28 6.02
C LEU A 175 5.62 9.62 6.32
N ALA A 176 4.68 8.98 5.64
CA ALA A 176 3.25 9.17 5.90
C ALA A 176 2.88 8.86 7.35
N LEU A 177 3.41 7.75 7.90
CA LEU A 177 3.15 7.39 9.29
C LEU A 177 3.76 8.39 10.27
N VAL A 178 4.97 8.90 10.01
CA VAL A 178 5.59 9.96 10.83
C VAL A 178 4.70 11.21 10.86
N LEU A 179 4.20 11.64 9.71
CA LEU A 179 3.29 12.80 9.65
C LEU A 179 2.00 12.55 10.42
N LEU A 180 1.41 11.35 10.30
CA LEU A 180 0.21 10.98 11.07
C LEU A 180 0.48 10.92 12.58
N CYS A 181 1.64 10.42 12.99
CA CYS A 181 2.05 10.42 14.40
C CYS A 181 2.24 11.83 14.95
N LEU A 182 2.79 12.76 14.17
CA LEU A 182 2.91 14.17 14.56
C LEU A 182 1.53 14.81 14.75
N VAL A 183 0.61 14.61 13.81
CA VAL A 183 -0.77 15.12 13.92
C VAL A 183 -1.49 14.50 15.12
N GLY A 184 -1.40 13.18 15.29
CA GLY A 184 -1.98 12.48 16.43
C GLY A 184 -1.39 12.92 17.77
N GLY A 185 -0.06 13.18 17.81
CA GLY A 185 0.63 13.72 18.98
C GLY A 185 0.13 15.12 19.36
N VAL A 186 0.02 16.01 18.37
CA VAL A 186 -0.54 17.36 18.59
C VAL A 186 -1.98 17.26 19.08
N TYR A 187 -2.80 16.39 18.49
CA TYR A 187 -4.17 16.17 18.92
C TYR A 187 -4.25 15.70 20.38
N THR A 188 -3.47 14.69 20.76
CA THR A 188 -3.48 14.17 22.13
C THR A 188 -2.99 15.19 23.16
N LEU A 189 -2.03 16.04 22.80
CA LEU A 189 -1.57 17.13 23.66
C LEU A 189 -2.64 18.23 23.82
N ALA A 190 -3.38 18.53 22.75
CA ALA A 190 -4.45 19.53 22.78
C ALA A 190 -5.67 19.10 23.61
N GLN A 191 -5.91 17.78 23.76
CA GLN A 191 -6.99 17.26 24.60
C GLN A 191 -6.70 17.35 26.11
N GLY A 192 -5.43 17.59 26.47
CA GLY A 192 -5.00 17.61 27.89
C GLY A 192 -4.88 16.23 28.52
N PRO A 193 -4.44 16.16 29.76
CA PRO A 193 -4.38 14.91 30.53
C PRO A 193 -5.76 14.38 30.91
#